data_e31265cd356d8a38fe225f7bf332d056
#
_entry.id   e31265cd356d8a38fe225f7bf332d056
#
_cell.length_a   1.000
_cell.length_b   1.000
_cell.length_c   1.000
_cell.angle_alpha   90.00
_cell.angle_beta   90.00
_cell.angle_gamma   90.00
#
_symmetry.space_group_name_H-M   'P 1'
#
loop_
_entity.id
_entity.type
_entity.pdbx_description
1 polymer ?
#
loop_
_entity_poly.entity_id
_entity_poly.type
_entity_poly.pdbx_seq_one_letter_code
_entity_poly.pdbx_strand_id
1 'polypeptide(L)'
;MFPELPGYPAPKNDNFFLIAGPCVVEGEEITLRIAREIKNICSELDIPFFFKASYKKANRSSLHSFTGIGDEQALAILREVKEELHIPIVTDIHTEGEAVWAAQVADILQIPAFLCRQTDLLVAAAKTGKTVNIKKGQFMSPESMRNAVEKVREAGNPHVMLTERGTTFGYQDLVVDFRGVKAMQENRCPVVLDCTHSLQQPNQPSGVTGGRPDLIETIARAGVAVGFDGLFMETHPEPPKALSDGANMLPLSELKPLLVKLLRIRKAIL
;
A
#
# COMPACT_ATOMS: atom_id res chain seq x y z
N MET A 1 6.29 5.99 -13.48
CA MET A 1 5.40 7.18 -13.34
C MET A 1 5.25 7.49 -11.84
N PHE A 2 5.14 8.76 -11.46
CA PHE A 2 4.96 9.17 -10.06
C PHE A 2 3.53 9.73 -9.87
N PRO A 3 2.87 9.48 -8.73
CA PRO A 3 1.55 10.05 -8.48
C PRO A 3 1.63 11.56 -8.30
N GLU A 4 0.71 12.29 -8.93
CA GLU A 4 0.58 13.73 -8.71
C GLU A 4 -0.11 13.98 -7.37
N LEU A 5 0.62 14.59 -6.44
CA LEU A 5 0.11 14.93 -5.11
C LEU A 5 0.36 16.41 -4.83
N PRO A 6 -0.67 17.19 -4.50
CA PRO A 6 -0.50 18.59 -4.09
C PRO A 6 0.46 18.70 -2.89
N GLY A 7 1.48 19.55 -3.01
CA GLY A 7 2.48 19.75 -1.96
C GLY A 7 3.65 18.77 -1.97
N TYR A 8 3.62 17.74 -2.82
CA TYR A 8 4.69 16.74 -2.93
C TYR A 8 5.16 16.63 -4.39
N PRO A 9 6.21 17.36 -4.78
CA PRO A 9 6.67 17.37 -6.17
C PRO A 9 7.20 15.99 -6.58
N ALA A 10 7.10 15.71 -7.87
CA ALA A 10 7.70 14.50 -8.43
C ALA A 10 9.23 14.50 -8.17
N PRO A 11 9.82 13.33 -7.90
CA PRO A 11 11.25 13.22 -7.70
C PRO A 11 12.02 13.63 -8.98
N LYS A 12 13.23 14.13 -8.78
CA LYS A 12 14.12 14.50 -9.90
C LYS A 12 14.91 13.29 -10.45
N ASN A 13 14.72 12.13 -9.86
CA ASN A 13 15.37 10.88 -10.26
C ASN A 13 14.35 9.88 -10.83
N ASP A 14 14.84 8.84 -11.49
CA ASP A 14 14.04 7.76 -12.05
C ASP A 14 13.85 6.58 -11.07
N ASN A 15 14.01 6.81 -9.76
CA ASN A 15 13.78 5.80 -8.74
C ASN A 15 12.31 5.40 -8.67
N PHE A 16 12.06 4.22 -8.12
CA PHE A 16 10.73 3.85 -7.66
C PHE A 16 10.38 4.64 -6.39
N PHE A 17 9.11 4.82 -6.13
CA PHE A 17 8.65 5.34 -4.84
C PHE A 17 8.28 4.19 -3.88
N LEU A 18 8.26 4.46 -2.58
CA LEU A 18 7.91 3.51 -1.55
C LEU A 18 6.63 3.93 -0.82
N ILE A 19 5.66 3.04 -0.74
CA ILE A 19 4.54 3.12 0.20
C ILE A 19 4.85 2.13 1.32
N ALA A 20 5.06 2.59 2.55
CA ALA A 20 5.39 1.69 3.65
C ALA A 20 4.91 2.21 5.01
N GLY A 21 4.76 1.28 5.95
CA GLY A 21 4.39 1.54 7.33
C GLY A 21 3.85 0.28 7.99
N PRO A 22 3.26 0.37 9.19
CA PRO A 22 2.63 -0.77 9.85
C PRO A 22 1.32 -1.14 9.17
N CYS A 23 0.84 -2.36 9.43
CA CYS A 23 -0.44 -2.80 8.89
C CYS A 23 -1.60 -1.89 9.33
N VAL A 24 -1.61 -1.50 10.60
CA VAL A 24 -2.65 -0.68 11.24
C VAL A 24 -2.01 0.27 12.25
N VAL A 25 -2.67 1.36 12.57
CA VAL A 25 -2.27 2.23 13.69
C VAL A 25 -2.51 1.49 15.00
N GLU A 26 -1.43 1.21 15.74
CA GLU A 26 -1.45 0.47 17.01
C GLU A 26 -1.35 1.38 18.24
N GLY A 27 -0.88 2.62 18.04
CA GLY A 27 -0.67 3.65 19.04
C GLY A 27 0.23 4.74 18.52
N GLU A 28 0.29 5.87 19.22
CA GLU A 28 1.02 7.06 18.78
C GLU A 28 2.53 6.82 18.69
N GLU A 29 3.14 6.40 19.80
CA GLU A 29 4.60 6.24 19.92
C GLU A 29 5.17 5.30 18.84
N ILE A 30 4.58 4.12 18.69
CA ILE A 30 5.04 3.12 17.73
C ILE A 30 4.84 3.58 16.29
N THR A 31 3.72 4.25 15.99
CA THR A 31 3.41 4.75 14.65
C THR A 31 4.38 5.85 14.23
N LEU A 32 4.62 6.83 15.10
CA LEU A 32 5.61 7.90 14.86
C LEU A 32 7.03 7.36 14.74
N ARG A 33 7.42 6.41 15.59
CA ARG A 33 8.74 5.76 15.52
C ARG A 33 8.95 5.10 14.16
N ILE A 34 8.01 4.29 13.70
CA ILE A 34 8.09 3.61 12.39
C ILE A 34 8.17 4.64 11.27
N ALA A 35 7.33 5.66 11.29
CA ALA A 35 7.30 6.69 10.27
C ALA A 35 8.62 7.47 10.16
N ARG A 36 9.21 7.88 11.30
CA ARG A 36 10.50 8.58 11.36
C ARG A 36 11.64 7.71 10.81
N GLU A 37 11.68 6.44 11.20
CA GLU A 37 12.73 5.53 10.78
C GLU A 37 12.67 5.27 9.27
N ILE A 38 11.49 5.00 8.70
CA ILE A 38 11.32 4.82 7.26
C ILE A 38 11.66 6.12 6.50
N LYS A 39 11.19 7.27 6.99
CA LYS A 39 11.50 8.59 6.39
C LYS A 39 13.02 8.82 6.32
N ASN A 40 13.75 8.56 7.41
CA ASN A 40 15.19 8.72 7.45
C ASN A 40 15.89 7.82 6.43
N ILE A 41 15.50 6.54 6.36
CA ILE A 41 16.02 5.58 5.38
C ILE A 41 15.77 6.07 3.95
N CYS A 42 14.53 6.48 3.65
CA CYS A 42 14.16 6.93 2.32
C CYS A 42 14.85 8.24 1.91
N SER A 43 14.99 9.16 2.86
CA SER A 43 15.72 10.43 2.62
C SER A 43 17.20 10.21 2.34
N GLU A 44 17.86 9.29 3.06
CA GLU A 44 19.26 8.93 2.81
C GLU A 44 19.47 8.26 1.44
N LEU A 45 18.47 7.50 0.98
CA LEU A 45 18.51 6.74 -0.27
C LEU A 45 17.90 7.48 -1.47
N ASP A 46 17.41 8.70 -1.27
CA ASP A 46 16.70 9.50 -2.28
C ASP A 46 15.52 8.74 -2.92
N ILE A 47 14.73 8.05 -2.08
CA ILE A 47 13.52 7.33 -2.46
C ILE A 47 12.31 8.17 -2.02
N PRO A 48 11.39 8.53 -2.95
CA PRO A 48 10.13 9.16 -2.56
C PRO A 48 9.30 8.24 -1.68
N PHE A 49 8.76 8.78 -0.58
CA PHE A 49 8.12 7.98 0.45
C PHE A 49 6.71 8.46 0.79
N PHE A 50 5.78 7.52 0.91
CA PHE A 50 4.41 7.70 1.37
C PHE A 50 4.19 6.80 2.59
N PHE A 51 3.83 7.38 3.73
CA PHE A 51 3.57 6.60 4.94
C PHE A 51 2.17 5.97 4.87
N LYS A 52 2.10 4.66 5.02
CA LYS A 52 0.83 3.93 5.03
C LYS A 52 0.58 3.26 6.36
N ALA A 53 -0.57 3.54 6.95
CA ALA A 53 -1.17 2.70 7.97
C ALA A 53 -2.69 2.73 7.83
N SER A 54 -3.36 1.58 8.06
CA SER A 54 -4.82 1.57 8.15
C SER A 54 -5.25 2.17 9.47
N TYR A 55 -6.24 3.08 9.47
CA TYR A 55 -6.82 3.57 10.71
C TYR A 55 -7.72 2.50 11.37
N LYS A 56 -8.26 1.59 10.55
CA LYS A 56 -8.97 0.39 11.00
C LYS A 56 -8.85 -0.76 10.00
N LYS A 57 -9.12 -1.96 10.45
CA LYS A 57 -9.21 -3.19 9.64
C LYS A 57 -10.65 -3.70 9.62
N ALA A 58 -11.23 -3.83 8.41
CA ALA A 58 -12.62 -4.22 8.22
C ALA A 58 -12.82 -5.69 7.76
N ASN A 59 -11.75 -6.41 7.44
CA ASN A 59 -11.79 -7.75 6.83
C ASN A 59 -11.11 -8.82 7.70
N ARG A 60 -11.44 -8.86 8.99
CA ARG A 60 -10.87 -9.83 9.92
C ARG A 60 -11.51 -11.22 9.82
N SER A 61 -10.69 -12.27 9.98
CA SER A 61 -11.17 -13.66 9.99
C SER A 61 -11.99 -14.00 11.26
N SER A 62 -11.77 -13.28 12.35
CA SER A 62 -12.49 -13.47 13.62
C SER A 62 -13.05 -12.14 14.13
N LEU A 63 -14.23 -12.20 14.77
CA LEU A 63 -14.83 -11.04 15.46
C LEU A 63 -13.98 -10.53 16.64
N HIS A 64 -13.09 -11.37 17.16
CA HIS A 64 -12.20 -11.01 18.28
C HIS A 64 -10.84 -10.49 17.82
N SER A 65 -10.56 -10.45 16.52
CA SER A 65 -9.32 -9.91 16.01
C SER A 65 -9.23 -8.40 16.22
N PHE A 66 -8.01 -7.90 16.43
CA PHE A 66 -7.76 -6.48 16.56
C PHE A 66 -8.19 -5.74 15.29
N THR A 67 -9.03 -4.73 15.44
CA THR A 67 -9.55 -3.92 14.32
C THR A 67 -8.98 -2.50 14.28
N GLY A 68 -8.42 -2.02 15.37
CA GLY A 68 -7.88 -0.66 15.52
C GLY A 68 -8.08 -0.12 16.94
N ILE A 69 -7.57 1.07 17.18
CA ILE A 69 -7.63 1.79 18.47
C ILE A 69 -8.81 2.79 18.54
N GLY A 70 -9.67 2.79 17.53
CA GLY A 70 -10.73 3.78 17.31
C GLY A 70 -10.40 4.70 16.15
N ASP A 71 -11.41 4.95 15.31
CA ASP A 71 -11.24 5.62 14.01
C ASP A 71 -10.71 7.05 14.17
N GLU A 72 -11.30 7.84 15.09
CA GLU A 72 -10.90 9.22 15.34
C GLU A 72 -9.48 9.31 15.90
N GLN A 73 -9.14 8.48 16.87
CA GLN A 73 -7.82 8.44 17.47
C GLN A 73 -6.75 8.03 16.46
N ALA A 74 -7.01 7.01 15.67
CA ALA A 74 -6.07 6.55 14.65
C ALA A 74 -5.84 7.60 13.56
N LEU A 75 -6.88 8.30 13.12
CA LEU A 75 -6.74 9.41 12.16
C LEU A 75 -6.03 10.62 12.77
N ALA A 76 -6.22 10.91 14.06
CA ALA A 76 -5.47 11.98 14.74
C ALA A 76 -3.96 11.67 14.74
N ILE A 77 -3.58 10.43 15.03
CA ILE A 77 -2.17 9.99 14.98
C ILE A 77 -1.61 10.10 13.55
N LEU A 78 -2.38 9.69 12.53
CA LEU A 78 -1.93 9.84 11.13
C LEU A 78 -1.76 11.30 10.73
N ARG A 79 -2.60 12.20 11.24
CA ARG A 79 -2.44 13.66 11.05
C ARG A 79 -1.17 14.15 11.71
N GLU A 80 -0.87 13.74 12.92
CA GLU A 80 0.36 14.09 13.62
C GLU A 80 1.61 13.62 12.86
N VAL A 81 1.63 12.38 12.37
CA VAL A 81 2.70 11.87 11.48
C VAL A 81 2.89 12.78 10.28
N LYS A 82 1.79 13.19 9.63
CA LYS A 82 1.83 14.08 8.45
C LYS A 82 2.43 15.44 8.78
N GLU A 83 1.93 16.06 9.84
CA GLU A 83 2.32 17.43 10.24
C GLU A 83 3.74 17.48 10.76
N GLU A 84 4.13 16.53 11.62
CA GLU A 84 5.48 16.51 12.19
C GLU A 84 6.55 16.14 11.16
N LEU A 85 6.24 15.14 10.33
CA LEU A 85 7.25 14.60 9.43
C LEU A 85 7.17 15.17 8.01
N HIS A 86 6.14 15.96 7.69
CA HIS A 86 5.92 16.50 6.36
C HIS A 86 5.96 15.42 5.26
N ILE A 87 5.29 14.30 5.49
CA ILE A 87 5.18 13.18 4.54
C ILE A 87 3.72 12.90 4.19
N PRO A 88 3.44 12.47 2.95
CA PRO A 88 2.08 12.14 2.54
C PRO A 88 1.59 10.84 3.20
N ILE A 89 0.29 10.82 3.52
CA ILE A 89 -0.37 9.71 4.21
C ILE A 89 -1.23 8.90 3.25
N VAL A 90 -1.15 7.59 3.37
CA VAL A 90 -2.01 6.61 2.71
C VAL A 90 -2.81 5.86 3.77
N THR A 91 -4.12 5.77 3.63
CA THR A 91 -4.95 4.93 4.49
C THR A 91 -6.08 4.25 3.71
N ASP A 92 -6.60 3.14 4.22
CA ASP A 92 -7.70 2.41 3.59
C ASP A 92 -9.04 3.09 3.90
N ILE A 93 -10.02 2.94 2.99
CA ILE A 93 -11.43 3.24 3.24
C ILE A 93 -12.27 2.01 2.85
N HIS A 94 -13.41 1.80 3.53
CA HIS A 94 -14.22 0.59 3.38
C HIS A 94 -15.66 0.87 3.02
N THR A 95 -16.13 2.08 3.33
CA THR A 95 -17.48 2.56 3.02
C THR A 95 -17.43 3.95 2.39
N GLU A 96 -18.49 4.33 1.68
CA GLU A 96 -18.61 5.65 1.05
C GLU A 96 -18.49 6.80 2.06
N GLY A 97 -19.12 6.66 3.23
CA GLY A 97 -19.07 7.66 4.28
C GLY A 97 -17.67 7.92 4.84
N GLU A 98 -16.79 6.92 4.80
CA GLU A 98 -15.40 7.04 5.24
C GLU A 98 -14.55 7.95 4.35
N ALA A 99 -14.88 8.03 3.05
CA ALA A 99 -14.07 8.76 2.09
C ALA A 99 -13.87 10.23 2.47
N VAL A 100 -14.94 10.91 2.89
CA VAL A 100 -14.93 12.36 3.16
C VAL A 100 -14.06 12.71 4.37
N TRP A 101 -14.19 11.98 5.47
CA TRP A 101 -13.43 12.31 6.68
C TRP A 101 -12.01 11.72 6.68
N ALA A 102 -11.78 10.55 6.06
CA ALA A 102 -10.43 10.06 5.84
C ALA A 102 -9.61 10.99 4.94
N ALA A 103 -10.23 11.61 3.92
CA ALA A 103 -9.60 12.59 3.04
C ALA A 103 -9.15 13.88 3.73
N GLN A 104 -9.63 14.19 4.94
CA GLN A 104 -9.13 15.33 5.73
C GLN A 104 -7.71 15.12 6.25
N VAL A 105 -7.26 13.88 6.31
CA VAL A 105 -5.92 13.50 6.78
C VAL A 105 -5.09 12.90 5.65
N ALA A 106 -5.63 11.89 4.95
CA ALA A 106 -4.92 11.17 3.92
C ALA A 106 -4.78 11.98 2.63
N ASP A 107 -3.64 11.81 1.96
CA ASP A 107 -3.36 12.33 0.63
C ASP A 107 -3.70 11.31 -0.45
N ILE A 108 -3.66 10.04 -0.09
CA ILE A 108 -4.03 8.91 -0.94
C ILE A 108 -5.05 8.05 -0.19
N LEU A 109 -6.22 7.86 -0.78
CA LEU A 109 -7.24 6.93 -0.30
C LEU A 109 -7.04 5.57 -0.96
N GLN A 110 -6.82 4.54 -0.17
CA GLN A 110 -6.63 3.19 -0.67
C GLN A 110 -7.93 2.40 -0.66
N ILE A 111 -8.27 1.81 -1.80
CA ILE A 111 -9.38 0.86 -1.94
C ILE A 111 -8.84 -0.56 -1.73
N PRO A 112 -9.27 -1.29 -0.69
CA PRO A 112 -8.86 -2.67 -0.46
C PRO A 112 -9.19 -3.58 -1.64
N ALA A 113 -8.39 -4.64 -1.84
CA ALA A 113 -8.50 -5.55 -2.96
C ALA A 113 -9.89 -6.19 -3.11
N PHE A 114 -10.53 -6.57 -2.00
CA PHE A 114 -11.88 -7.14 -2.02
C PHE A 114 -12.95 -6.13 -2.48
N LEU A 115 -12.70 -4.84 -2.35
CA LEU A 115 -13.63 -3.75 -2.65
C LEU A 115 -13.33 -3.06 -3.99
N CYS A 116 -12.35 -3.52 -4.75
CA CYS A 116 -11.87 -2.86 -5.97
C CYS A 116 -12.95 -2.71 -7.07
N ARG A 117 -14.06 -3.45 -7.00
CA ARG A 117 -15.18 -3.37 -7.93
C ARG A 117 -16.36 -2.54 -7.43
N GLN A 118 -16.39 -2.12 -6.17
CA GLN A 118 -17.50 -1.39 -5.55
C GLN A 118 -17.60 0.01 -6.15
N THR A 119 -18.59 0.22 -7.03
CA THR A 119 -18.74 1.45 -7.81
C THR A 119 -18.92 2.66 -6.90
N ASP A 120 -19.81 2.58 -5.93
CA ASP A 120 -20.15 3.71 -5.05
C ASP A 120 -18.97 4.12 -4.18
N LEU A 121 -18.17 3.15 -3.70
CA LEU A 121 -16.95 3.42 -2.95
C LEU A 121 -15.88 4.11 -3.83
N LEU A 122 -15.68 3.65 -5.06
CA LEU A 122 -14.75 4.27 -6.02
C LEU A 122 -15.16 5.71 -6.35
N VAL A 123 -16.46 5.94 -6.59
CA VAL A 123 -17.02 7.26 -6.87
C VAL A 123 -16.91 8.18 -5.64
N ALA A 124 -17.19 7.68 -4.44
CA ALA A 124 -17.03 8.44 -3.21
C ALA A 124 -15.58 8.87 -2.99
N ALA A 125 -14.62 7.94 -3.17
CA ALA A 125 -13.20 8.25 -3.11
C ALA A 125 -12.80 9.30 -4.17
N ALA A 126 -13.25 9.14 -5.41
CA ALA A 126 -12.98 10.09 -6.49
C ALA A 126 -13.45 11.51 -6.18
N LYS A 127 -14.67 11.65 -5.64
CA LYS A 127 -15.28 12.95 -5.30
C LYS A 127 -14.50 13.73 -4.24
N THR A 128 -13.61 13.10 -3.48
CA THR A 128 -12.73 13.79 -2.52
C THR A 128 -11.62 14.60 -3.19
N GLY A 129 -11.32 14.35 -4.47
CA GLY A 129 -10.19 14.92 -5.20
C GLY A 129 -8.81 14.37 -4.77
N LYS A 130 -8.77 13.45 -3.82
CA LYS A 130 -7.52 12.79 -3.40
C LYS A 130 -7.10 11.72 -4.40
N THR A 131 -5.81 11.39 -4.44
CA THR A 131 -5.35 10.25 -5.24
C THR A 131 -6.00 8.95 -4.74
N VAL A 132 -6.53 8.16 -5.65
CA VAL A 132 -7.19 6.88 -5.33
C VAL A 132 -6.27 5.73 -5.71
N ASN A 133 -5.73 5.01 -4.72
CA ASN A 133 -4.95 3.80 -4.93
C ASN A 133 -5.86 2.58 -4.88
N ILE A 134 -6.02 1.88 -6.02
CA ILE A 134 -6.90 0.72 -6.11
C ILE A 134 -6.07 -0.56 -6.07
N LYS A 135 -6.19 -1.34 -5.00
CA LYS A 135 -5.57 -2.66 -4.94
C LYS A 135 -6.32 -3.63 -5.84
N LYS A 136 -5.59 -4.30 -6.74
CA LYS A 136 -6.16 -5.31 -7.61
C LYS A 136 -6.73 -6.47 -6.78
N GLY A 137 -7.99 -6.82 -7.01
CA GLY A 137 -8.59 -8.00 -6.39
C GLY A 137 -7.85 -9.28 -6.81
N GLN A 138 -7.74 -10.25 -5.90
CA GLN A 138 -7.10 -11.54 -6.17
C GLN A 138 -7.82 -12.34 -7.28
N PHE A 139 -9.06 -11.98 -7.55
CA PHE A 139 -9.94 -12.57 -8.56
C PHE A 139 -9.99 -11.79 -9.88
N MET A 140 -9.20 -10.68 -9.98
CA MET A 140 -9.20 -9.80 -11.15
C MET A 140 -8.01 -10.08 -12.05
N SER A 141 -8.24 -10.01 -13.37
CA SER A 141 -7.13 -9.91 -14.30
C SER A 141 -6.53 -8.50 -14.32
N PRO A 142 -5.23 -8.33 -14.65
CA PRO A 142 -4.62 -7.03 -14.79
C PRO A 142 -5.35 -6.08 -15.75
N GLU A 143 -5.81 -6.59 -16.89
CA GLU A 143 -6.52 -5.83 -17.92
C GLU A 143 -7.86 -5.30 -17.42
N SER A 144 -8.56 -6.07 -16.58
CA SER A 144 -9.88 -5.69 -16.06
C SER A 144 -9.82 -4.55 -15.04
N MET A 145 -8.63 -4.21 -14.53
CA MET A 145 -8.45 -3.05 -13.64
C MET A 145 -8.74 -1.72 -14.34
N ARG A 146 -8.73 -1.69 -15.68
CA ARG A 146 -9.16 -0.54 -16.48
C ARG A 146 -10.54 -0.05 -16.05
N ASN A 147 -11.49 -0.97 -15.83
CA ASN A 147 -12.84 -0.60 -15.45
C ASN A 147 -12.91 0.16 -14.12
N ALA A 148 -12.05 -0.17 -13.15
CA ALA A 148 -11.98 0.54 -11.88
C ALA A 148 -11.34 1.93 -12.04
N VAL A 149 -10.32 2.05 -12.88
CA VAL A 149 -9.69 3.34 -13.22
C VAL A 149 -10.69 4.26 -13.93
N GLU A 150 -11.42 3.75 -14.92
CA GLU A 150 -12.43 4.51 -15.66
C GLU A 150 -13.52 5.07 -14.73
N LYS A 151 -14.03 4.28 -13.79
CA LYS A 151 -15.02 4.76 -12.82
C LYS A 151 -14.53 5.96 -12.01
N VAL A 152 -13.28 5.96 -11.58
CA VAL A 152 -12.69 7.08 -10.83
C VAL A 152 -12.54 8.31 -11.73
N ARG A 153 -12.06 8.12 -12.97
CA ARG A 153 -11.89 9.21 -13.95
C ARG A 153 -13.21 9.80 -14.42
N GLU A 154 -14.20 8.98 -14.71
CA GLU A 154 -15.55 9.42 -15.08
C GLU A 154 -16.27 10.16 -13.95
N ALA A 155 -15.93 9.84 -12.69
CA ALA A 155 -16.37 10.61 -11.53
C ALA A 155 -15.65 11.96 -11.37
N GLY A 156 -14.76 12.33 -12.30
CA GLY A 156 -14.08 13.62 -12.37
C GLY A 156 -12.69 13.67 -11.72
N ASN A 157 -12.12 12.53 -11.32
CA ASN A 157 -10.79 12.50 -10.68
C ASN A 157 -9.75 11.77 -11.55
N PRO A 158 -8.76 12.48 -12.11
CA PRO A 158 -7.70 11.87 -12.91
C PRO A 158 -6.63 11.16 -12.06
N HIS A 159 -6.54 11.41 -10.76
CA HIS A 159 -5.48 10.96 -9.88
C HIS A 159 -5.73 9.54 -9.37
N VAL A 160 -5.28 8.56 -10.13
CA VAL A 160 -5.46 7.12 -9.85
C VAL A 160 -4.11 6.43 -9.80
N MET A 161 -3.98 5.43 -8.94
CA MET A 161 -2.89 4.46 -8.88
C MET A 161 -3.47 3.04 -8.85
N LEU A 162 -2.72 2.08 -9.33
CA LEU A 162 -3.04 0.66 -9.21
C LEU A 162 -2.00 -0.06 -8.36
N THR A 163 -2.44 -1.00 -7.53
CA THR A 163 -1.53 -1.86 -6.76
C THR A 163 -1.79 -3.33 -7.08
N GLU A 164 -0.78 -4.00 -7.65
CA GLU A 164 -0.75 -5.46 -7.79
C GLU A 164 -0.45 -6.09 -6.42
N ARG A 165 -1.21 -7.13 -6.08
CA ARG A 165 -1.05 -7.85 -4.80
C ARG A 165 -1.25 -9.36 -4.90
N GLY A 166 -1.08 -9.91 -6.10
CA GLY A 166 -1.24 -11.31 -6.39
C GLY A 166 -2.67 -11.70 -6.79
N THR A 167 -2.73 -12.82 -7.48
CA THR A 167 -3.95 -13.50 -7.91
C THR A 167 -4.06 -14.82 -7.17
N THR A 168 -5.27 -15.24 -6.82
CA THR A 168 -5.53 -16.52 -6.17
C THR A 168 -5.00 -17.67 -7.04
N PHE A 169 -4.16 -18.50 -6.43
CA PHE A 169 -3.62 -19.71 -7.03
C PHE A 169 -3.93 -20.89 -6.11
N GLY A 170 -4.96 -21.66 -6.44
CA GLY A 170 -5.54 -22.63 -5.52
C GLY A 170 -6.31 -21.97 -4.38
N TYR A 171 -6.40 -22.63 -3.23
CA TYR A 171 -7.26 -22.19 -2.12
C TYR A 171 -6.56 -21.30 -1.08
N GLN A 172 -5.25 -21.40 -0.94
CA GLN A 172 -4.52 -20.77 0.16
C GLN A 172 -3.17 -20.18 -0.29
N ASP A 173 -3.05 -19.86 -1.56
CA ASP A 173 -1.83 -19.31 -2.11
C ASP A 173 -2.12 -18.20 -3.13
N LEU A 174 -1.12 -17.37 -3.39
CA LEU A 174 -1.18 -16.25 -4.32
C LEU A 174 0.05 -16.26 -5.22
N VAL A 175 -0.15 -15.83 -6.47
CA VAL A 175 0.92 -15.67 -7.45
C VAL A 175 0.86 -14.27 -8.05
N VAL A 176 2.03 -13.63 -8.19
CA VAL A 176 2.18 -12.41 -8.96
C VAL A 176 2.53 -12.77 -10.40
N ASP A 177 1.68 -12.45 -11.34
CA ASP A 177 2.02 -12.53 -12.76
C ASP A 177 2.66 -11.21 -13.20
N PHE A 178 3.98 -11.18 -13.27
CA PHE A 178 4.73 -9.99 -13.65
C PHE A 178 4.46 -9.51 -15.09
N ARG A 179 3.86 -10.32 -15.97
CA ARG A 179 3.43 -9.89 -17.30
C ARG A 179 2.31 -8.85 -17.21
N GLY A 180 1.50 -8.92 -16.15
CA GLY A 180 0.37 -8.02 -15.94
C GLY A 180 0.75 -6.57 -15.66
N VAL A 181 2.01 -6.26 -15.31
CA VAL A 181 2.41 -4.87 -15.03
C VAL A 181 2.20 -3.97 -16.24
N LYS A 182 2.54 -4.45 -17.45
CA LYS A 182 2.36 -3.67 -18.69
C LYS A 182 0.90 -3.38 -18.97
N ALA A 183 0.02 -4.38 -18.84
CA ALA A 183 -1.42 -4.20 -19.01
C ALA A 183 -2.01 -3.16 -18.03
N MET A 184 -1.54 -3.15 -16.78
CA MET A 184 -1.95 -2.12 -15.82
C MET A 184 -1.37 -0.75 -16.16
N GLN A 185 -0.13 -0.65 -16.66
CA GLN A 185 0.49 0.61 -17.07
C GLN A 185 -0.17 1.25 -18.31
N GLU A 186 -0.86 0.46 -19.16
CA GLU A 186 -1.67 0.98 -20.27
C GLU A 186 -2.76 1.96 -19.80
N ASN A 187 -3.17 1.87 -18.54
CA ASN A 187 -4.09 2.82 -17.93
C ASN A 187 -3.48 4.22 -17.69
N ARG A 188 -2.19 4.43 -17.99
CA ARG A 188 -1.50 5.71 -17.80
C ARG A 188 -1.64 6.24 -16.37
N CYS A 189 -1.40 5.38 -15.42
CA CYS A 189 -1.35 5.70 -13.99
C CYS A 189 -0.21 4.91 -13.33
N PRO A 190 0.30 5.36 -12.18
CA PRO A 190 1.34 4.63 -11.45
C PRO A 190 0.88 3.21 -11.07
N VAL A 191 1.77 2.24 -11.23
CA VAL A 191 1.52 0.84 -10.87
C VAL A 191 2.50 0.42 -9.78
N VAL A 192 1.96 0.01 -8.65
CA VAL A 192 2.67 -0.38 -7.43
C VAL A 192 2.64 -1.90 -7.26
N LEU A 193 3.73 -2.49 -6.81
CA LEU A 193 3.76 -3.88 -6.38
C LEU A 193 3.71 -3.97 -4.85
N ASP A 194 2.72 -4.66 -4.33
CA ASP A 194 2.61 -5.02 -2.93
C ASP A 194 3.45 -6.28 -2.66
N CYS A 195 4.62 -6.08 -2.04
CA CYS A 195 5.59 -7.13 -1.77
C CYS A 195 5.25 -7.95 -0.52
N THR A 196 4.32 -7.49 0.30
CA THR A 196 3.91 -8.17 1.54
C THR A 196 2.63 -8.97 1.35
N HIS A 197 1.55 -8.34 0.88
CA HIS A 197 0.27 -9.03 0.74
C HIS A 197 0.21 -10.00 -0.46
N SER A 198 1.09 -9.89 -1.43
CA SER A 198 1.22 -10.91 -2.50
C SER A 198 1.76 -12.25 -1.98
N LEU A 199 2.28 -12.28 -0.77
CA LEU A 199 2.83 -13.45 -0.10
C LEU A 199 1.95 -13.96 1.06
N GLN A 200 0.75 -13.40 1.21
CA GLN A 200 -0.21 -13.88 2.20
C GLN A 200 -0.69 -15.30 1.89
N GLN A 201 -0.88 -16.06 2.96
CA GLN A 201 -1.53 -17.36 2.93
C GLN A 201 -2.84 -17.27 3.72
N PRO A 202 -3.95 -16.90 3.06
CA PRO A 202 -5.25 -16.71 3.74
C PRO A 202 -5.83 -18.03 4.24
N ASN A 203 -6.87 -17.93 5.09
CA ASN A 203 -7.67 -19.07 5.55
C ASN A 203 -6.87 -20.20 6.23
N GLN A 204 -5.85 -19.84 7.02
CA GLN A 204 -5.12 -20.83 7.81
C GLN A 204 -5.96 -21.40 8.96
N PRO A 205 -5.77 -22.67 9.37
CA PRO A 205 -6.51 -23.29 10.48
C PRO A 205 -6.38 -22.54 11.81
N SER A 206 -5.30 -21.76 12.00
CA SER A 206 -5.08 -20.93 13.19
C SER A 206 -6.04 -19.74 13.28
N GLY A 207 -6.86 -19.46 12.25
CA GLY A 207 -7.70 -18.26 12.17
C GLY A 207 -6.93 -16.95 11.94
N VAL A 208 -5.61 -17.02 11.78
CA VAL A 208 -4.75 -15.89 11.44
C VAL A 208 -4.16 -16.11 10.05
N THR A 209 -4.14 -15.08 9.23
CA THR A 209 -3.51 -15.13 7.91
C THR A 209 -2.01 -15.41 8.06
N GLY A 210 -1.55 -16.48 7.46
CA GLY A 210 -0.13 -16.80 7.35
C GLY A 210 0.55 -16.02 6.23
N GLY A 211 1.85 -16.20 6.07
CA GLY A 211 2.62 -15.59 4.99
C GLY A 211 4.03 -16.12 4.83
N ARG A 212 4.69 -15.62 3.79
CA ARG A 212 6.04 -15.99 3.41
C ARG A 212 6.94 -14.75 3.38
N PRO A 213 7.22 -14.11 4.55
CA PRO A 213 8.06 -12.91 4.61
C PRO A 213 9.48 -13.15 4.11
N ASP A 214 9.95 -14.40 4.14
CA ASP A 214 11.23 -14.87 3.56
C ASP A 214 11.32 -14.61 2.03
N LEU A 215 10.21 -14.45 1.34
CA LEU A 215 10.14 -14.20 -0.10
C LEU A 215 9.96 -12.72 -0.47
N ILE A 216 9.83 -11.80 0.50
CA ILE A 216 9.63 -10.37 0.23
C ILE A 216 10.76 -9.81 -0.66
N GLU A 217 12.03 -10.13 -0.36
CA GLU A 217 13.16 -9.72 -1.20
C GLU A 217 13.02 -10.26 -2.63
N THR A 218 12.62 -11.52 -2.80
CA THR A 218 12.46 -12.15 -4.13
C THR A 218 11.42 -11.41 -4.96
N ILE A 219 10.24 -11.16 -4.39
CA ILE A 219 9.15 -10.45 -5.08
C ILE A 219 9.53 -9.00 -5.36
N ALA A 220 10.13 -8.29 -4.40
CA ALA A 220 10.54 -6.90 -4.57
C ALA A 220 11.60 -6.74 -5.68
N ARG A 221 12.59 -7.64 -5.72
CA ARG A 221 13.63 -7.65 -6.78
C ARG A 221 13.02 -7.87 -8.16
N ALA A 222 12.13 -8.85 -8.29
CA ALA A 222 11.42 -9.10 -9.55
C ALA A 222 10.57 -7.88 -9.97
N GLY A 223 9.84 -7.27 -9.04
CA GLY A 223 9.04 -6.08 -9.28
C GLY A 223 9.85 -4.89 -9.80
N VAL A 224 10.98 -4.59 -9.16
CA VAL A 224 11.87 -3.53 -9.64
C VAL A 224 12.42 -3.85 -11.02
N ALA A 225 12.84 -5.12 -11.25
CA ALA A 225 13.43 -5.54 -12.53
C ALA A 225 12.44 -5.45 -13.71
N VAL A 226 11.14 -5.71 -13.49
CA VAL A 226 10.14 -5.60 -14.55
C VAL A 226 9.57 -4.18 -14.72
N GLY A 227 9.94 -3.24 -13.83
CA GLY A 227 9.63 -1.82 -14.00
C GLY A 227 8.34 -1.34 -13.36
N PHE A 228 7.96 -1.87 -12.19
CA PHE A 228 6.95 -1.21 -11.35
C PHE A 228 7.39 0.21 -10.99
N ASP A 229 6.42 1.12 -10.92
CA ASP A 229 6.66 2.53 -10.60
C ASP A 229 6.89 2.74 -9.09
N GLY A 230 6.28 1.91 -8.27
CA GLY A 230 6.41 1.94 -6.82
C GLY A 230 6.33 0.56 -6.17
N LEU A 231 6.75 0.49 -4.91
CA LEU A 231 6.64 -0.69 -4.07
C LEU A 231 5.80 -0.38 -2.84
N PHE A 232 5.03 -1.37 -2.40
CA PHE A 232 4.29 -1.33 -1.14
C PHE A 232 4.85 -2.38 -0.20
N MET A 233 5.16 -2.00 1.05
CA MET A 233 5.70 -2.91 2.07
C MET A 233 5.13 -2.59 3.44
N GLU A 234 4.54 -3.58 4.11
CA GLU A 234 4.27 -3.46 5.54
C GLU A 234 5.51 -3.85 6.34
N THR A 235 5.83 -3.05 7.36
CA THR A 235 7.02 -3.23 8.18
C THR A 235 6.74 -2.85 9.63
N HIS A 236 7.39 -3.55 10.56
CA HIS A 236 7.29 -3.31 11.98
C HIS A 236 8.64 -3.59 12.65
N PRO A 237 9.05 -2.87 13.72
CA PRO A 237 10.29 -3.16 14.45
C PRO A 237 10.38 -4.60 14.95
N GLU A 238 9.25 -5.14 15.40
CA GLU A 238 9.11 -6.51 15.91
C GLU A 238 7.83 -7.15 15.34
N PRO A 239 7.85 -7.67 14.08
CA PRO A 239 6.66 -8.20 13.43
C PRO A 239 5.84 -9.20 14.26
N PRO A 240 6.45 -10.11 15.07
CA PRO A 240 5.69 -11.02 15.91
C PRO A 240 4.85 -10.35 17.01
N LYS A 241 5.14 -9.09 17.35
CA LYS A 241 4.39 -8.31 18.35
C LYS A 241 3.34 -7.39 17.70
N ALA A 242 3.33 -7.27 16.39
CA ALA A 242 2.35 -6.47 15.67
C ALA A 242 0.93 -6.97 15.92
N LEU A 243 -0.01 -6.05 16.15
CA LEU A 243 -1.41 -6.38 16.45
C LEU A 243 -2.19 -6.85 15.22
N SER A 244 -1.62 -6.70 14.03
CA SER A 244 -2.22 -7.10 12.75
C SER A 244 -1.16 -7.58 11.77
N ASP A 245 -1.44 -8.70 11.08
CA ASP A 245 -0.69 -9.28 9.95
C ASP A 245 0.84 -9.44 10.14
N GLY A 246 1.30 -9.56 11.39
CA GLY A 246 2.73 -9.68 11.71
C GLY A 246 3.47 -10.81 10.99
N ALA A 247 2.75 -11.89 10.64
CA ALA A 247 3.32 -13.01 9.88
C ALA A 247 3.74 -12.67 8.43
N ASN A 248 3.32 -11.49 7.92
CA ASN A 248 3.62 -11.06 6.55
C ASN A 248 4.55 -9.85 6.48
N MET A 249 4.91 -9.25 7.61
CA MET A 249 5.66 -8.01 7.61
C MET A 249 7.16 -8.23 7.44
N LEU A 250 7.80 -7.26 6.77
CA LEU A 250 9.25 -7.13 6.77
C LEU A 250 9.72 -6.55 8.12
N PRO A 251 10.72 -7.15 8.81
CA PRO A 251 11.36 -6.48 9.93
C PRO A 251 11.91 -5.12 9.51
N LEU A 252 11.64 -4.06 10.29
CA LEU A 252 12.05 -2.70 9.94
C LEU A 252 13.57 -2.56 9.78
N SER A 253 14.35 -3.35 10.54
CA SER A 253 15.81 -3.44 10.42
C SER A 253 16.29 -3.95 9.05
N GLU A 254 15.46 -4.73 8.34
CA GLU A 254 15.79 -5.28 7.03
C GLU A 254 15.40 -4.34 5.87
N LEU A 255 14.64 -3.26 6.13
CA LEU A 255 14.16 -2.37 5.10
C LEU A 255 15.30 -1.67 4.35
N LYS A 256 16.24 -1.05 5.08
CA LYS A 256 17.37 -0.33 4.45
C LYS A 256 18.27 -1.25 3.61
N PRO A 257 18.74 -2.41 4.12
CA PRO A 257 19.51 -3.37 3.33
C PRO A 257 18.78 -3.80 2.05
N LEU A 258 17.48 -4.05 2.13
CA LEU A 258 16.67 -4.41 0.97
C LEU A 258 16.62 -3.26 -0.04
N LEU A 259 16.26 -2.04 0.37
CA LEU A 259 16.16 -0.89 -0.53
C LEU A 259 17.47 -0.59 -1.25
N VAL A 260 18.62 -0.72 -0.59
CA VAL A 260 19.95 -0.57 -1.22
C VAL A 260 20.15 -1.58 -2.36
N LYS A 261 19.73 -2.85 -2.17
CA LYS A 261 19.79 -3.86 -3.24
C LYS A 261 18.87 -3.50 -4.40
N LEU A 262 17.65 -3.05 -4.10
CA LEU A 262 16.64 -2.69 -5.10
C LEU A 262 17.08 -1.49 -5.95
N LEU A 263 17.72 -0.48 -5.36
CA LEU A 263 18.27 0.66 -6.10
C LEU A 263 19.36 0.24 -7.11
N ARG A 264 20.19 -0.75 -6.76
CA ARG A 264 21.19 -1.28 -7.71
C ARG A 264 20.53 -1.96 -8.91
N ILE A 265 19.43 -2.70 -8.68
CA ILE A 265 18.65 -3.31 -9.76
C ILE A 265 18.00 -2.22 -10.61
N ARG A 266 17.36 -1.22 -9.97
CA ARG A 266 16.75 -0.09 -10.68
C ARG A 266 17.73 0.61 -11.61
N LYS A 267 18.93 0.91 -11.09
CA LYS A 267 20.00 1.53 -11.87
C LYS A 267 20.48 0.68 -13.06
N ALA A 268 20.42 -0.64 -12.94
CA ALA A 268 20.86 -1.55 -14.00
C ALA A 268 19.85 -1.69 -15.15
N ILE A 269 18.59 -1.27 -14.96
CA ILE A 269 17.51 -1.37 -15.97
C ILE A 269 17.14 -0.03 -16.59
N LEU A 270 17.68 1.09 -16.08
CA LEU A 270 17.57 2.43 -16.67
C LEU A 270 18.64 2.64 -17.73
#